data_33add1dae53966009ea612456ff0a85a
#
_entry.id   33add1dae53966009ea612456ff0a85a
#
_cell.length_a   1.000
_cell.length_b   1.000
_cell.length_c   1.000
_cell.angle_alpha   90.00
_cell.angle_beta   90.00
_cell.angle_gamma   90.00
#
_symmetry.space_group_name_H-M   'P 1'
#
loop_
_entity.id
_entity.type
_entity.pdbx_description
1 polymer ?
#
loop_
_entity_poly.entity_id
_entity_poly.type
_entity_poly.pdbx_seq_one_letter_code
_entity_poly.pdbx_strand_id
1 'polypeptide(L)'
;MIQNILIFIICSNVYLAQDFIDRFINHYINLDTYSLEFDYVTKDQSEIVYSQKGSLFFSKSKFRIVLTDLIFLFDGENHYTIVPENKEINMSSENEIANYILPSKIALTISKIRDRIKIKKNKLFEISYEDESGNTYLIFIKNNYSISRIDQSITNGYINSIVFKKTNFNKKIDDNLFYFDKENYKDYYVNKLWKF
;
A
#
# COMPACT_ATOMS: atom_id res chain seq x y z
N MET A 1 -42.81 -18.45 0.82
CA MET A 1 -41.75 -18.86 1.78
C MET A 1 -40.35 -18.84 1.20
N ILE A 2 -40.11 -19.29 -0.03
CA ILE A 2 -38.77 -19.33 -0.69
C ILE A 2 -38.22 -17.91 -0.94
N GLN A 3 -39.05 -16.94 -1.29
CA GLN A 3 -38.63 -15.57 -1.61
C GLN A 3 -38.06 -14.80 -0.40
N ASN A 4 -38.59 -15.07 0.81
CA ASN A 4 -38.10 -14.43 2.05
C ASN A 4 -36.76 -15.00 2.55
N ILE A 5 -36.46 -16.27 2.23
CA ILE A 5 -35.18 -16.93 2.56
C ILE A 5 -34.06 -16.36 1.70
N LEU A 6 -34.31 -16.07 0.41
CA LEU A 6 -33.32 -15.52 -0.52
C LEU A 6 -32.88 -14.10 -0.10
N ILE A 7 -33.82 -13.26 0.35
CA ILE A 7 -33.54 -11.90 0.84
C ILE A 7 -32.67 -11.94 2.10
N PHE A 8 -32.92 -12.88 3.02
CA PHE A 8 -32.16 -13.02 4.24
C PHE A 8 -30.69 -13.44 4.00
N ILE A 9 -30.46 -14.32 3.02
CA ILE A 9 -29.10 -14.76 2.63
C ILE A 9 -28.30 -13.62 1.98
N ILE A 10 -28.94 -12.78 1.17
CA ILE A 10 -28.28 -11.63 0.53
C ILE A 10 -27.90 -10.59 1.59
N CYS A 11 -28.79 -10.26 2.51
CA CYS A 11 -28.51 -9.31 3.59
C CYS A 11 -27.37 -9.78 4.51
N SER A 12 -27.29 -11.07 4.82
CA SER A 12 -26.24 -11.60 5.71
C SER A 12 -24.83 -11.50 5.09
N ASN A 13 -24.68 -11.72 3.78
CA ASN A 13 -23.39 -11.62 3.10
C ASN A 13 -22.88 -10.17 3.00
N VAL A 14 -23.76 -9.21 2.79
CA VAL A 14 -23.42 -7.79 2.76
C VAL A 14 -22.98 -7.32 4.14
N TYR A 15 -23.66 -7.73 5.20
CA TYR A 15 -23.31 -7.38 6.58
C TYR A 15 -21.95 -7.94 6.99
N LEU A 16 -21.65 -9.20 6.66
CA LEU A 16 -20.35 -9.83 6.95
C LEU A 16 -19.18 -9.15 6.20
N ALA A 17 -19.42 -8.73 4.97
CA ALA A 17 -18.39 -8.02 4.18
C ALA A 17 -18.11 -6.64 4.78
N GLN A 18 -19.14 -5.93 5.25
CA GLN A 18 -19.01 -4.63 5.87
C GLN A 18 -18.26 -4.68 7.20
N ASP A 19 -18.62 -5.63 8.09
CA ASP A 19 -17.92 -5.87 9.36
C ASP A 19 -16.43 -6.19 9.14
N PHE A 20 -16.12 -6.99 8.10
CA PHE A 20 -14.73 -7.28 7.77
C PHE A 20 -13.95 -6.01 7.39
N ILE A 21 -14.54 -5.13 6.58
CA ILE A 21 -13.89 -3.87 6.17
C ILE A 21 -13.63 -2.97 7.37
N ASP A 22 -14.57 -2.85 8.30
CA ASP A 22 -14.40 -2.07 9.52
C ASP A 22 -13.24 -2.59 10.35
N ARG A 23 -13.15 -3.90 10.51
CA ARG A 23 -12.03 -4.54 11.25
C ARG A 23 -10.70 -4.39 10.52
N PHE A 24 -10.69 -4.49 9.19
CA PHE A 24 -9.50 -4.25 8.38
C PHE A 24 -8.98 -2.82 8.55
N ILE A 25 -9.86 -1.83 8.44
CA ILE A 25 -9.51 -0.42 8.62
C ILE A 25 -8.97 -0.18 10.04
N ASN A 26 -9.70 -0.64 11.06
CA ASN A 26 -9.30 -0.51 12.46
C ASN A 26 -7.97 -1.21 12.76
N HIS A 27 -7.72 -2.38 12.15
CA HIS A 27 -6.47 -3.09 12.30
C HIS A 27 -5.27 -2.23 11.91
N TYR A 28 -5.30 -1.59 10.71
CA TYR A 28 -4.17 -0.80 10.24
C TYR A 28 -4.08 0.60 10.84
N ILE A 29 -5.19 1.22 11.23
CA ILE A 29 -5.18 2.53 11.91
C ILE A 29 -4.55 2.43 13.30
N ASN A 30 -4.78 1.31 14.00
CA ASN A 30 -4.28 1.09 15.36
C ASN A 30 -2.95 0.33 15.41
N LEU A 31 -2.31 0.07 14.27
CA LEU A 31 -1.08 -0.70 14.19
C LEU A 31 0.13 0.22 14.31
N ASP A 32 0.90 0.07 15.39
CA ASP A 32 2.08 0.89 15.66
C ASP A 32 3.25 0.56 14.73
N THR A 33 3.47 -0.74 14.48
CA THR A 33 4.62 -1.20 13.71
C THR A 33 4.27 -2.36 12.80
N TYR A 34 4.82 -2.36 11.59
CA TYR A 34 4.80 -3.53 10.70
C TYR A 34 5.96 -3.50 9.71
N SER A 35 6.36 -4.69 9.23
CA SER A 35 7.27 -4.83 8.11
C SER A 35 6.74 -5.79 7.08
N LEU A 36 7.04 -5.50 5.81
CA LEU A 36 6.55 -6.24 4.65
C LEU A 36 7.72 -6.54 3.72
N GLU A 37 7.70 -7.73 3.11
CA GLU A 37 8.51 -8.07 1.93
C GLU A 37 7.54 -8.25 0.76
N PHE A 38 7.85 -7.69 -0.40
CA PHE A 38 6.96 -7.73 -1.56
C PHE A 38 7.73 -7.81 -2.89
N ASP A 39 7.05 -8.30 -3.92
CA ASP A 39 7.45 -8.13 -5.30
C ASP A 39 6.58 -7.04 -5.93
N TYR A 40 7.22 -6.09 -6.63
CA TYR A 40 6.55 -5.14 -7.51
C TYR A 40 6.71 -5.62 -8.96
N VAL A 41 5.62 -5.71 -9.70
CA VAL A 41 5.59 -6.24 -11.06
C VAL A 41 4.74 -5.33 -11.94
N THR A 42 5.27 -4.89 -13.07
CA THR A 42 4.50 -4.22 -14.12
C THR A 42 4.32 -5.18 -15.29
N LYS A 43 3.08 -5.27 -15.78
CA LYS A 43 2.70 -6.05 -16.95
C LYS A 43 2.16 -5.14 -18.03
N ASP A 44 2.52 -5.44 -19.28
CA ASP A 44 1.85 -4.96 -20.47
C ASP A 44 1.03 -6.13 -21.03
N GLN A 45 -0.30 -5.98 -21.12
CA GLN A 45 -1.24 -7.06 -21.40
C GLN A 45 -1.07 -8.27 -20.46
N SER A 46 -0.22 -9.23 -20.78
CA SER A 46 0.06 -10.41 -19.94
C SER A 46 1.55 -10.64 -19.71
N GLU A 47 2.42 -9.86 -20.36
CA GLU A 47 3.87 -10.02 -20.28
C GLU A 47 4.44 -9.14 -19.16
N ILE A 48 5.38 -9.70 -18.40
CA ILE A 48 6.10 -8.94 -17.36
C ILE A 48 7.16 -8.10 -18.07
N VAL A 49 6.97 -6.76 -18.01
CA VAL A 49 7.92 -5.78 -18.57
C VAL A 49 8.87 -5.22 -17.53
N TYR A 50 8.49 -5.30 -16.24
CA TYR A 50 9.33 -4.85 -15.14
C TYR A 50 9.03 -5.64 -13.87
N SER A 51 10.05 -5.97 -13.09
CA SER A 51 9.90 -6.63 -11.79
C SER A 51 11.06 -6.30 -10.86
N GLN A 52 10.73 -6.02 -9.59
CA GLN A 52 11.73 -5.86 -8.54
C GLN A 52 11.20 -6.31 -7.18
N LYS A 53 12.13 -6.60 -6.27
CA LYS A 53 11.82 -6.91 -4.87
C LYS A 53 11.85 -5.64 -4.03
N GLY A 54 11.02 -5.61 -3.01
CA GLY A 54 11.00 -4.51 -2.07
C GLY A 54 10.78 -4.96 -0.63
N SER A 55 11.19 -4.10 0.28
CA SER A 55 10.84 -4.20 1.69
C SER A 55 10.29 -2.87 2.20
N LEU A 56 9.38 -2.97 3.16
CA LEU A 56 8.74 -1.83 3.79
C LEU A 56 8.83 -2.00 5.30
N PHE A 57 9.22 -0.94 5.97
CA PHE A 57 9.23 -0.81 7.42
C PHE A 57 8.37 0.39 7.79
N PHE A 58 7.50 0.21 8.78
CA PHE A 58 6.62 1.25 9.29
C PHE A 58 6.66 1.27 10.82
N SER A 59 6.78 2.46 11.39
CA SER A 59 6.70 2.67 12.83
C SER A 59 5.98 4.00 13.13
N LYS A 60 4.83 3.91 13.78
CA LYS A 60 3.96 5.03 14.13
C LYS A 60 3.50 5.83 12.88
N SER A 61 4.23 6.89 12.51
CA SER A 61 3.98 7.65 11.28
C SER A 61 5.11 7.54 10.28
N LYS A 62 6.29 7.05 10.70
CA LYS A 62 7.50 6.95 9.89
C LYS A 62 7.46 5.72 9.02
N PHE A 63 8.09 5.80 7.85
CA PHE A 63 8.25 4.62 7.00
C PHE A 63 9.56 4.66 6.20
N ARG A 64 10.02 3.47 5.83
CA ARG A 64 11.10 3.27 4.87
C ARG A 64 10.68 2.17 3.90
N ILE A 65 10.69 2.49 2.61
CA ILE A 65 10.48 1.54 1.52
C ILE A 65 11.80 1.42 0.78
N VAL A 66 12.31 0.21 0.67
CA VAL A 66 13.57 -0.08 -0.03
C VAL A 66 13.23 -0.93 -1.24
N LEU A 67 13.52 -0.41 -2.41
CA LEU A 67 13.50 -1.09 -3.69
C LEU A 67 14.95 -1.32 -4.16
N THR A 68 15.15 -2.00 -5.27
CA THR A 68 16.49 -2.29 -5.79
C THR A 68 17.26 -1.00 -6.12
N ASP A 69 16.59 -0.04 -6.71
CA ASP A 69 17.12 1.20 -7.29
C ASP A 69 16.69 2.48 -6.56
N LEU A 70 15.72 2.37 -5.64
CA LEU A 70 15.11 3.51 -4.96
C LEU A 70 14.87 3.23 -3.47
N ILE A 71 15.05 4.28 -2.66
CA ILE A 71 14.62 4.26 -1.26
C ILE A 71 13.68 5.43 -1.02
N PHE A 72 12.49 5.15 -0.49
CA PHE A 72 11.57 6.16 0.00
C PHE A 72 11.61 6.15 1.52
N LEU A 73 11.87 7.31 2.11
CA LEU A 73 11.97 7.49 3.55
C LEU A 73 11.08 8.64 3.99
N PHE A 74 10.32 8.44 5.05
CA PHE A 74 9.66 9.49 5.82
C PHE A 74 10.14 9.38 7.27
N ASP A 75 10.85 10.40 7.74
CA ASP A 75 11.45 10.43 9.08
C ASP A 75 10.51 10.97 10.17
N GLY A 76 9.28 11.34 9.78
CA GLY A 76 8.27 11.97 10.62
C GLY A 76 8.10 13.46 10.32
N GLU A 77 9.01 14.06 9.56
CA GLU A 77 8.98 15.46 9.16
C GLU A 77 9.11 15.64 7.64
N ASN A 78 10.08 14.98 7.02
CA ASN A 78 10.40 15.13 5.61
C ASN A 78 10.28 13.81 4.86
N HIS A 79 9.88 13.89 3.59
CA HIS A 79 9.93 12.80 2.65
C HIS A 79 11.19 12.88 1.80
N TYR A 80 11.90 11.76 1.69
CA TYR A 80 13.11 11.61 0.89
C TYR A 80 12.89 10.51 -0.14
N THR A 81 13.19 10.81 -1.41
CA THR A 81 13.38 9.81 -2.46
C THR A 81 14.86 9.77 -2.78
N ILE A 82 15.52 8.67 -2.43
CA ILE A 82 16.95 8.49 -2.60
C ILE A 82 17.18 7.58 -3.80
N VAL A 83 17.96 8.04 -4.77
CA VAL A 83 18.36 7.33 -5.98
C VAL A 83 19.85 7.03 -5.89
N PRO A 84 20.25 5.86 -5.37
CA PRO A 84 21.66 5.55 -5.09
C PRO A 84 22.56 5.59 -6.34
N GLU A 85 22.05 5.10 -7.47
CA GLU A 85 22.79 5.07 -8.74
C GLU A 85 23.22 6.48 -9.20
N ASN A 86 22.30 7.46 -9.06
CA ASN A 86 22.54 8.84 -9.46
C ASN A 86 23.19 9.68 -8.35
N LYS A 87 23.35 9.14 -7.15
CA LYS A 87 23.73 9.90 -5.95
C LYS A 87 22.84 11.13 -5.75
N GLU A 88 21.53 10.93 -5.87
CA GLU A 88 20.54 11.99 -5.81
C GLU A 88 19.54 11.75 -4.69
N ILE A 89 19.13 12.83 -4.03
CA ILE A 89 18.09 12.84 -3.00
C ILE A 89 17.09 13.93 -3.35
N ASN A 90 15.84 13.53 -3.53
CA ASN A 90 14.74 14.44 -3.72
C ASN A 90 13.94 14.55 -2.41
N MET A 91 13.92 15.74 -1.82
CA MET A 91 13.08 16.06 -0.66
C MET A 91 11.76 16.67 -1.13
N SER A 92 10.64 16.18 -0.61
CA SER A 92 9.30 16.67 -0.95
C SER A 92 8.39 16.71 0.28
N SER A 93 7.27 17.42 0.18
CA SER A 93 6.24 17.44 1.23
C SER A 93 5.37 16.19 1.23
N GLU A 94 5.31 15.46 0.10
CA GLU A 94 4.47 14.29 -0.10
C GLU A 94 5.19 13.20 -0.88
N ASN A 95 4.81 11.95 -0.67
CA ASN A 95 5.24 10.81 -1.46
C ASN A 95 4.01 10.03 -1.94
N GLU A 96 3.68 10.17 -3.22
CA GLU A 96 2.51 9.52 -3.83
C GLU A 96 2.61 7.99 -3.80
N ILE A 97 3.82 7.44 -3.97
CA ILE A 97 4.05 5.98 -3.96
C ILE A 97 3.66 5.36 -2.61
N ALA A 98 3.89 6.08 -1.51
CA ALA A 98 3.50 5.63 -0.19
C ALA A 98 1.99 5.37 -0.07
N ASN A 99 1.15 6.11 -0.80
CA ASN A 99 -0.31 5.95 -0.76
C ASN A 99 -0.76 4.59 -1.34
N TYR A 100 0.02 4.00 -2.23
CA TYR A 100 -0.30 2.72 -2.90
C TYR A 100 0.36 1.51 -2.25
N ILE A 101 1.44 1.70 -1.49
CA ILE A 101 2.21 0.60 -0.89
C ILE A 101 1.93 0.44 0.60
N LEU A 102 1.69 1.55 1.33
CA LEU A 102 1.45 1.51 2.77
C LEU A 102 0.05 0.98 3.10
N PRO A 103 -0.09 -0.18 3.76
CA PRO A 103 -1.39 -0.73 4.13
C PRO A 103 -2.25 0.22 4.97
N SER A 104 -1.65 1.04 5.83
CA SER A 104 -2.36 2.06 6.62
C SER A 104 -2.97 3.15 5.74
N LYS A 105 -2.26 3.59 4.68
CA LYS A 105 -2.79 4.55 3.71
C LYS A 105 -3.91 3.95 2.86
N ILE A 106 -3.75 2.69 2.46
CA ILE A 106 -4.78 1.93 1.74
C ILE A 106 -6.06 1.81 2.59
N ALA A 107 -5.93 1.46 3.88
CA ALA A 107 -7.05 1.40 4.81
C ALA A 107 -7.76 2.76 4.94
N LEU A 108 -7.01 3.86 5.04
CA LEU A 108 -7.56 5.22 5.05
C LEU A 108 -8.27 5.58 3.74
N THR A 109 -7.71 5.21 2.59
CA THR A 109 -8.36 5.42 1.29
C THR A 109 -9.68 4.66 1.22
N ILE A 110 -9.68 3.36 1.58
CA ILE A 110 -10.90 2.54 1.62
C ILE A 110 -11.95 3.17 2.56
N SER A 111 -11.55 3.71 3.72
CA SER A 111 -12.49 4.35 4.64
C SER A 111 -13.17 5.58 4.04
N LYS A 112 -12.46 6.36 3.22
CA LYS A 112 -12.97 7.59 2.57
C LYS A 112 -13.91 7.31 1.39
N ILE A 113 -13.66 6.20 0.67
CA ILE A 113 -14.42 5.85 -0.55
C ILE A 113 -15.38 4.68 -0.32
N ARG A 114 -15.78 4.44 0.92
CA ARG A 114 -16.51 3.26 1.37
C ARG A 114 -17.80 2.98 0.58
N ASP A 115 -18.49 4.01 0.16
CA ASP A 115 -19.70 3.98 -0.66
C ASP A 115 -19.45 3.61 -2.13
N ARG A 116 -18.21 3.72 -2.58
CA ARG A 116 -17.78 3.46 -3.99
C ARG A 116 -17.06 2.12 -4.18
N ILE A 117 -16.71 1.42 -3.09
CA ILE A 117 -16.02 0.13 -3.19
C ILE A 117 -17.02 -1.00 -3.49
N LYS A 118 -16.54 -2.00 -4.27
CA LYS A 118 -17.24 -3.27 -4.43
C LYS A 118 -16.46 -4.34 -3.67
N ILE A 119 -17.16 -5.17 -2.90
CA ILE A 119 -16.57 -6.20 -2.07
C ILE A 119 -17.08 -7.56 -2.53
N LYS A 120 -16.15 -8.51 -2.73
CA LYS A 120 -16.46 -9.92 -2.99
C LYS A 120 -15.73 -10.77 -1.96
N LYS A 121 -16.38 -11.84 -1.50
CA LYS A 121 -15.79 -12.84 -0.62
C LYS A 121 -15.69 -14.16 -1.37
N ASN A 122 -14.45 -14.53 -1.70
CA ASN A 122 -14.08 -15.84 -2.22
C ASN A 122 -13.15 -16.53 -1.21
N LYS A 123 -12.04 -17.08 -1.67
CA LYS A 123 -10.95 -17.56 -0.82
C LYS A 123 -10.30 -16.41 -0.03
N LEU A 124 -10.23 -15.23 -0.65
CA LEU A 124 -9.79 -13.96 -0.06
C LEU A 124 -10.95 -12.96 -0.09
N PHE A 125 -10.85 -11.88 0.68
CA PHE A 125 -11.66 -10.69 0.45
C PHE A 125 -11.05 -9.90 -0.70
N GLU A 126 -11.87 -9.53 -1.65
CA GLU A 126 -11.50 -8.75 -2.84
C GLU A 126 -12.24 -7.42 -2.75
N ILE A 127 -11.49 -6.31 -2.71
CA ILE A 127 -12.02 -4.96 -2.75
C ILE A 127 -11.63 -4.35 -4.08
N SER A 128 -12.59 -3.82 -4.82
CA SER A 128 -12.32 -3.08 -6.05
C SER A 128 -12.92 -1.68 -6.01
N TYR A 129 -12.20 -0.72 -6.58
CA TYR A 129 -12.65 0.66 -6.79
C TYR A 129 -11.91 1.28 -7.98
N GLU A 130 -12.44 2.41 -8.44
CA GLU A 130 -11.85 3.25 -9.48
C GLU A 130 -11.49 4.61 -8.87
N ASP A 131 -10.32 5.14 -9.21
CA ASP A 131 -9.90 6.49 -8.82
C ASP A 131 -10.42 7.55 -9.80
N GLU A 132 -10.17 8.83 -9.49
CA GLU A 132 -10.61 9.97 -10.31
C GLU A 132 -9.91 10.03 -11.67
N SER A 133 -8.79 9.33 -11.85
CA SER A 133 -8.04 9.23 -13.10
C SER A 133 -8.49 8.03 -13.97
N GLY A 134 -9.49 7.25 -13.51
CA GLY A 134 -10.00 6.08 -14.20
C GLY A 134 -9.15 4.82 -14.03
N ASN A 135 -8.17 4.82 -13.11
CA ASN A 135 -7.42 3.62 -12.79
C ASN A 135 -8.26 2.72 -11.88
N THR A 136 -8.27 1.42 -12.18
CA THR A 136 -8.98 0.43 -11.35
C THR A 136 -8.01 -0.25 -10.40
N TYR A 137 -8.41 -0.34 -9.13
CA TYR A 137 -7.68 -1.05 -8.09
C TYR A 137 -8.41 -2.31 -7.68
N LEU A 138 -7.65 -3.39 -7.48
CA LEU A 138 -8.14 -4.66 -6.96
C LEU A 138 -7.22 -5.11 -5.81
N ILE A 139 -7.76 -5.15 -4.60
CA ILE A 139 -7.03 -5.44 -3.38
C ILE A 139 -7.49 -6.77 -2.81
N PHE A 140 -6.55 -7.70 -2.58
CA PHE A 140 -6.80 -9.01 -2.03
C PHE A 140 -6.34 -9.08 -0.58
N ILE A 141 -7.25 -9.37 0.33
CA ILE A 141 -7.02 -9.36 1.78
C ILE A 141 -7.30 -10.74 2.37
N LYS A 142 -6.39 -11.23 3.20
CA LYS A 142 -6.56 -12.49 3.95
C LYS A 142 -7.47 -12.29 5.16
N ASN A 143 -7.97 -13.38 5.73
CA ASN A 143 -8.84 -13.35 6.92
C ASN A 143 -8.17 -12.73 8.16
N ASN A 144 -6.84 -12.73 8.23
CA ASN A 144 -6.04 -12.09 9.28
C ASN A 144 -5.72 -10.62 8.98
N TYR A 145 -6.43 -10.00 8.06
CA TYR A 145 -6.29 -8.62 7.58
C TYR A 145 -4.99 -8.31 6.82
N SER A 146 -4.06 -9.25 6.65
CA SER A 146 -2.89 -8.98 5.82
C SER A 146 -3.29 -8.86 4.35
N ILE A 147 -2.77 -7.83 3.68
CA ILE A 147 -2.93 -7.67 2.24
C ILE A 147 -2.06 -8.73 1.55
N SER A 148 -2.63 -9.45 0.61
CA SER A 148 -1.93 -10.47 -0.18
C SER A 148 -1.38 -9.90 -1.47
N ARG A 149 -2.20 -9.07 -2.16
CA ARG A 149 -1.87 -8.47 -3.44
C ARG A 149 -2.68 -7.20 -3.66
N ILE A 150 -2.11 -6.27 -4.39
CA ILE A 150 -2.78 -5.10 -4.93
C ILE A 150 -2.47 -5.08 -6.42
N ASP A 151 -3.49 -4.98 -7.26
CA ASP A 151 -3.37 -4.75 -8.69
C ASP A 151 -3.95 -3.37 -9.01
N GLN A 152 -3.20 -2.57 -9.77
CA GLN A 152 -3.63 -1.31 -10.33
C GLN A 152 -3.64 -1.45 -11.85
N SER A 153 -4.80 -1.40 -12.46
CA SER A 153 -4.94 -1.32 -13.91
C SER A 153 -5.00 0.14 -14.33
N ILE A 154 -4.01 0.57 -15.12
CA ILE A 154 -3.88 1.94 -15.60
C ILE A 154 -4.59 2.05 -16.96
N THR A 155 -5.12 3.23 -17.27
CA THR A 155 -5.90 3.50 -18.49
C THR A 155 -5.14 3.22 -19.81
N ASN A 156 -3.80 3.19 -19.78
CA ASN A 156 -2.96 2.85 -20.93
C ASN A 156 -2.73 1.34 -21.14
N GLY A 157 -3.40 0.47 -20.32
CA GLY A 157 -3.34 -0.99 -20.46
C GLY A 157 -2.29 -1.68 -19.58
N TYR A 158 -1.43 -0.94 -18.89
CA TYR A 158 -0.49 -1.53 -17.93
C TYR A 158 -1.18 -1.97 -16.65
N ILE A 159 -0.67 -3.05 -16.05
CA ILE A 159 -1.08 -3.52 -14.73
C ILE A 159 0.14 -3.52 -13.81
N ASN A 160 0.09 -2.69 -12.77
CA ASN A 160 1.06 -2.70 -11.68
C ASN A 160 0.54 -3.61 -10.56
N SER A 161 1.34 -4.56 -10.15
CA SER A 161 1.00 -5.49 -9.07
C SER A 161 2.01 -5.42 -7.94
N ILE A 162 1.53 -5.35 -6.70
CA ILE A 162 2.34 -5.52 -5.49
C ILE A 162 1.91 -6.82 -4.83
N VAL A 163 2.80 -7.80 -4.79
CA VAL A 163 2.55 -9.12 -4.21
C VAL A 163 3.29 -9.23 -2.89
N PHE A 164 2.56 -9.19 -1.78
CA PHE A 164 3.14 -9.28 -0.45
C PHE A 164 3.50 -10.71 -0.10
N LYS A 165 4.78 -10.96 0.18
CA LYS A 165 5.34 -12.30 0.48
C LYS A 165 5.32 -12.58 1.96
N LYS A 166 5.75 -11.61 2.76
CA LYS A 166 5.86 -11.73 4.20
C LYS A 166 5.36 -10.47 4.88
N THR A 167 4.56 -10.65 5.91
CA THR A 167 4.02 -9.58 6.73
C THR A 167 4.29 -9.89 8.20
N ASN A 168 4.92 -8.97 8.90
CA ASN A 168 5.11 -9.05 10.34
C ASN A 168 4.44 -7.83 10.98
N PHE A 169 3.55 -8.10 11.93
CA PHE A 169 2.87 -7.08 12.72
C PHE A 169 3.47 -6.98 14.11
N ASN A 170 3.45 -5.79 14.71
CA ASN A 170 3.82 -5.51 16.10
C ASN A 170 5.23 -6.02 16.49
N LYS A 171 6.15 -6.11 15.53
CA LYS A 171 7.54 -6.43 15.84
C LYS A 171 8.31 -5.12 16.08
N LYS A 172 9.21 -5.16 17.05
CA LYS A 172 10.13 -4.05 17.30
C LYS A 172 10.98 -3.81 16.04
N ILE A 173 10.96 -2.58 15.57
CA ILE A 173 11.76 -2.09 14.46
C ILE A 173 12.74 -1.08 15.03
N ASP A 174 14.00 -1.13 14.59
CA ASP A 174 15.02 -0.17 15.01
C ASP A 174 14.67 1.23 14.46
N ASP A 175 14.53 2.21 15.35
CA ASP A 175 14.20 3.58 14.98
C ASP A 175 15.25 4.23 14.08
N ASN A 176 16.50 3.76 14.10
CA ASN A 176 17.56 4.23 13.21
C ASN A 176 17.27 3.96 11.72
N LEU A 177 16.40 2.98 11.41
CA LEU A 177 15.96 2.73 10.03
C LEU A 177 15.19 3.91 9.43
N PHE A 178 14.59 4.75 10.27
CA PHE A 178 13.78 5.89 9.84
C PHE A 178 14.53 7.21 9.92
N TYR A 179 15.84 7.17 10.20
CA TYR A 179 16.65 8.38 10.30
C TYR A 179 17.36 8.67 8.99
N PHE A 180 17.28 9.92 8.55
CA PHE A 180 18.08 10.40 7.41
C PHE A 180 19.45 10.83 7.92
N ASP A 181 20.43 9.95 7.78
CA ASP A 181 21.82 10.23 8.17
C ASP A 181 22.55 10.97 7.03
N LYS A 182 22.81 12.26 7.22
CA LYS A 182 23.49 13.11 6.24
C LYS A 182 24.91 12.65 5.93
N GLU A 183 25.60 12.02 6.86
CA GLU A 183 26.98 11.55 6.67
C GLU A 183 27.02 10.40 5.67
N ASN A 184 26.03 9.51 5.68
CA ASN A 184 25.91 8.42 4.72
C ASN A 184 25.64 8.91 3.28
N TYR A 185 25.18 10.15 3.14
CA TYR A 185 24.77 10.75 1.86
C TYR A 185 25.54 12.06 1.55
N LYS A 186 26.74 12.27 2.15
CA LYS A 186 27.51 13.52 1.98
C LYS A 186 27.88 13.84 0.54
N ASP A 187 28.04 12.79 -0.31
CA ASP A 187 28.41 12.92 -1.71
C ASP A 187 27.19 12.95 -2.65
N TYR A 188 25.95 13.03 -2.09
CA TYR A 188 24.72 13.06 -2.86
C TYR A 188 24.28 14.50 -3.11
N TYR A 189 23.73 14.71 -4.32
CA TYR A 189 23.07 15.95 -4.64
C TYR A 189 21.65 15.98 -4.04
N VAL A 190 21.32 17.05 -3.32
CA VAL A 190 20.03 17.18 -2.64
C VAL A 190 19.16 18.22 -3.32
N ASN A 191 18.06 17.77 -3.93
CA ASN A 191 17.00 18.60 -4.49
C ASN A 191 15.89 18.83 -3.45
N LYS A 192 15.46 20.07 -3.27
CA LYS A 192 14.29 20.42 -2.46
C LYS A 192 13.12 20.75 -3.38
N LEU A 193 12.18 19.81 -3.46
CA LEU A 193 10.98 19.92 -4.30
C LEU A 193 9.80 20.46 -3.46
N TRP A 194 9.90 21.70 -2.98
CA TRP A 194 8.77 22.33 -2.29
C TRP A 194 7.77 22.84 -3.32
N LYS A 195 6.52 22.36 -3.27
CA LYS A 195 5.41 23.06 -3.94
C LYS A 195 5.12 24.33 -3.13
N PHE A 196 5.39 25.50 -3.71
CA PHE A 196 4.95 26.80 -3.22
C PHE A 196 3.44 26.94 -3.39
#